data_e8fd49352a89f88d87cd123d9d874582
#
_entry.id   e8fd49352a89f88d87cd123d9d874582
#
_cell.length_a   1.000
_cell.length_b   1.000
_cell.length_c   1.000
_cell.angle_alpha   90.00
_cell.angle_beta   90.00
_cell.angle_gamma   90.00
#
_symmetry.space_group_name_H-M   'P 1'
#
loop_
_entity.id
_entity.type
_entity.pdbx_description
1 polymer ?
#
loop_
_entity_poly.entity_id
_entity_poly.type
_entity_poly.pdbx_seq_one_letter_code
_entity_poly.pdbx_strand_id
1 'polypeptide(L)'
;MTEIIYDDGADLSIIQSKKVAIIGYGSQGHAHALNLKDSGVDVVVGLRPGSSSWDKAESAGLTVKDVPEAVAEGDVVMILVPDQVQRFVYAEQIAPNLKDDAALFFSHGFNIRYGYITPEAGHDICMVAPKGPGHTVRRQFLEGKGVPALVCVEQDASGQALALALSYAKAIGGTRAGVIETTFTEETETDLFGEQAVLCGGVSKLIQYGFETLTEAGYKPEMAYFEVCHELKLIVDLINEGGLTKQRWSCSDTAEYGDYVSGPHVIGPQVKEAMKEVLADIQDGTFAKRFIADQDNGGLEFKALRAENEAHPIEKTGQKLRKAFGWTSADADYTDGSAAR
;
A
#
# COMPACT_ATOMS: atom_id res chain seq x y z
N MET A 1 25.59 1.89 -4.41
CA MET A 1 24.34 1.17 -4.06
C MET A 1 23.77 1.89 -2.85
N THR A 2 22.47 2.12 -2.81
CA THR A 2 21.79 2.67 -1.64
C THR A 2 22.02 1.73 -0.45
N GLU A 3 22.30 2.27 0.72
CA GLU A 3 22.49 1.48 1.93
C GLU A 3 21.16 0.85 2.33
N ILE A 4 21.19 -0.43 2.70
CA ILE A 4 20.02 -1.15 3.22
C ILE A 4 20.25 -1.37 4.71
N ILE A 5 19.31 -0.87 5.50
CA ILE A 5 19.36 -0.94 6.97
C ILE A 5 18.59 -2.16 7.43
N TYR A 6 19.24 -3.00 8.22
CA TYR A 6 18.67 -4.20 8.84
C TYR A 6 18.48 -4.04 10.35
N ASP A 7 18.11 -5.11 11.04
CA ASP A 7 17.77 -5.11 12.47
C ASP A 7 18.85 -4.52 13.40
N ASP A 8 20.12 -4.67 13.06
CA ASP A 8 21.25 -4.12 13.81
C ASP A 8 21.42 -2.60 13.62
N GLY A 9 20.85 -2.04 12.56
CA GLY A 9 20.86 -0.60 12.28
C GLY A 9 19.74 0.19 12.94
N ALA A 10 18.86 -0.44 13.74
CA ALA A 10 17.73 0.24 14.37
C ALA A 10 17.56 -0.17 15.84
N ASP A 11 17.28 0.78 16.72
CA ASP A 11 17.03 0.57 18.15
C ASP A 11 15.53 0.50 18.43
N LEU A 12 15.02 -0.69 18.76
CA LEU A 12 13.60 -0.89 19.07
C LEU A 12 13.15 -0.14 20.33
N SER A 13 14.05 0.09 21.30
CA SER A 13 13.70 0.70 22.58
C SER A 13 13.18 2.13 22.44
N ILE A 14 13.56 2.83 21.37
CA ILE A 14 13.11 4.21 21.11
C ILE A 14 11.59 4.22 20.97
N ILE A 15 11.01 3.41 20.07
CA ILE A 15 9.55 3.40 19.87
C ILE A 15 8.83 2.70 21.02
N GLN A 16 9.45 1.73 21.70
CA GLN A 16 8.87 1.09 22.88
C GLN A 16 8.70 2.06 24.07
N SER A 17 9.48 3.16 24.12
CA SER A 17 9.34 4.21 25.12
C SER A 17 8.23 5.20 24.80
N LYS A 18 7.55 5.09 23.69
CA LYS A 18 6.54 6.00 23.17
C LYS A 18 5.16 5.36 23.13
N LYS A 19 4.13 6.17 23.24
CA LYS A 19 2.76 5.78 22.91
C LYS A 19 2.48 6.13 21.45
N VAL A 20 2.04 5.14 20.67
CA VAL A 20 1.72 5.31 19.24
C VAL A 20 0.22 5.35 19.04
N ALA A 21 -0.29 6.45 18.48
CA ALA A 21 -1.66 6.57 18.03
C ALA A 21 -1.75 6.21 16.53
N ILE A 22 -2.50 5.16 16.22
CA ILE A 22 -2.78 4.74 14.85
C ILE A 22 -4.14 5.30 14.43
N ILE A 23 -4.15 6.25 13.50
CA ILE A 23 -5.37 6.90 13.03
C ILE A 23 -5.87 6.20 11.77
N GLY A 24 -6.92 5.41 11.95
CA GLY A 24 -7.47 4.50 10.93
C GLY A 24 -7.08 3.04 11.17
N TYR A 25 -7.99 2.12 10.81
CA TYR A 25 -7.80 0.68 11.00
C TYR A 25 -8.21 -0.09 9.74
N GLY A 26 -7.71 0.39 8.60
CA GLY A 26 -7.75 -0.32 7.31
C GLY A 26 -6.63 -1.36 7.22
N SER A 27 -6.27 -1.78 6.01
CA SER A 27 -5.25 -2.82 5.77
C SER A 27 -3.91 -2.49 6.45
N GLN A 28 -3.36 -1.30 6.25
CA GLN A 28 -2.11 -0.88 6.90
C GLN A 28 -2.31 -0.62 8.40
N GLY A 29 -3.39 0.07 8.80
CA GLY A 29 -3.66 0.37 10.21
C GLY A 29 -3.76 -0.87 11.09
N HIS A 30 -4.44 -1.90 10.61
CA HIS A 30 -4.50 -3.21 11.26
C HIS A 30 -3.11 -3.83 11.43
N ALA A 31 -2.31 -3.86 10.35
CA ALA A 31 -0.98 -4.46 10.38
C ALA A 31 -0.02 -3.69 11.31
N HIS A 32 0.03 -2.37 11.18
CA HIS A 32 0.90 -1.52 12.01
C HIS A 32 0.53 -1.64 13.49
N ALA A 33 -0.76 -1.49 13.83
CA ALA A 33 -1.20 -1.54 15.23
C ALA A 33 -0.86 -2.87 15.91
N LEU A 34 -1.09 -4.00 15.23
CA LEU A 34 -0.82 -5.31 15.81
C LEU A 34 0.68 -5.64 15.84
N ASN A 35 1.45 -5.28 14.82
CA ASN A 35 2.88 -5.53 14.81
C ASN A 35 3.61 -4.69 15.87
N LEU A 36 3.22 -3.42 16.05
CA LEU A 36 3.70 -2.57 17.14
C LEU A 36 3.40 -3.16 18.50
N LYS A 37 2.13 -3.56 18.73
CA LYS A 37 1.71 -4.20 19.97
C LYS A 37 2.52 -5.47 20.27
N ASP A 38 2.67 -6.35 19.28
CA ASP A 38 3.44 -7.60 19.44
C ASP A 38 4.93 -7.33 19.64
N SER A 39 5.42 -6.16 19.26
CA SER A 39 6.79 -5.67 19.49
C SER A 39 6.93 -4.93 20.84
N GLY A 40 5.91 -4.91 21.68
CA GLY A 40 5.93 -4.32 23.02
C GLY A 40 5.76 -2.80 23.07
N VAL A 41 5.17 -2.20 22.03
CA VAL A 41 4.85 -0.77 21.97
C VAL A 41 3.45 -0.52 22.53
N ASP A 42 3.26 0.56 23.27
CA ASP A 42 1.94 1.01 23.73
C ASP A 42 1.18 1.65 22.56
N VAL A 43 0.05 1.05 22.18
CA VAL A 43 -0.72 1.43 20.99
C VAL A 43 -2.15 1.81 21.38
N VAL A 44 -2.60 2.95 20.85
CA VAL A 44 -4.01 3.34 20.83
C VAL A 44 -4.47 3.53 19.38
N VAL A 45 -5.67 3.06 19.06
CA VAL A 45 -6.26 3.22 17.72
C VAL A 45 -7.29 4.34 17.75
N GLY A 46 -7.15 5.33 16.88
CA GLY A 46 -8.07 6.44 16.69
C GLY A 46 -9.05 6.17 15.55
N LEU A 47 -10.35 6.08 15.87
CA LEU A 47 -11.40 5.86 14.88
C LEU A 47 -12.55 6.86 15.07
N ARG A 48 -13.30 7.11 13.99
CA ARG A 48 -14.55 7.87 14.13
C ARG A 48 -15.59 7.03 14.90
N PRO A 49 -16.41 7.65 15.72
CA PRO A 49 -17.55 6.97 16.38
C PRO A 49 -18.43 6.26 15.33
N GLY A 50 -18.78 5.00 15.60
CA GLY A 50 -19.59 4.17 14.70
C GLY A 50 -18.83 3.59 13.49
N SER A 51 -17.50 3.62 13.51
CA SER A 51 -16.69 2.94 12.51
C SER A 51 -16.91 1.42 12.56
N SER A 52 -17.07 0.78 11.39
CA SER A 52 -17.18 -0.68 11.27
C SER A 52 -15.91 -1.42 11.73
N SER A 53 -14.80 -0.72 11.86
CA SER A 53 -13.51 -1.26 12.33
C SER A 53 -13.36 -1.19 13.85
N TRP A 54 -14.28 -0.54 14.57
CA TRP A 54 -14.18 -0.35 16.02
C TRP A 54 -14.14 -1.68 16.77
N ASP A 55 -15.19 -2.48 16.61
CA ASP A 55 -15.31 -3.79 17.26
C ASP A 55 -14.19 -4.75 16.83
N LYS A 56 -13.71 -4.64 15.59
CA LYS A 56 -12.59 -5.45 15.07
C LYS A 56 -11.29 -5.14 15.81
N ALA A 57 -10.99 -3.87 16.01
CA ALA A 57 -9.79 -3.44 16.72
C ALA A 57 -9.84 -3.81 18.21
N GLU A 58 -10.99 -3.62 18.87
CA GLU A 58 -11.19 -4.04 20.27
C GLU A 58 -11.09 -5.56 20.44
N SER A 59 -11.69 -6.34 19.52
CA SER A 59 -11.61 -7.80 19.52
C SER A 59 -10.18 -8.32 19.31
N ALA A 60 -9.31 -7.55 18.64
CA ALA A 60 -7.89 -7.82 18.53
C ALA A 60 -7.08 -7.39 19.77
N GLY A 61 -7.78 -6.91 20.81
CA GLY A 61 -7.22 -6.52 22.09
C GLY A 61 -6.49 -5.17 22.06
N LEU A 62 -6.87 -4.28 21.14
CA LEU A 62 -6.36 -2.91 21.07
C LEU A 62 -7.28 -1.95 21.85
N THR A 63 -6.69 -0.91 22.42
CA THR A 63 -7.46 0.21 22.96
C THR A 63 -7.93 1.08 21.81
N VAL A 64 -9.24 1.33 21.72
CA VAL A 64 -9.84 2.18 20.68
C VAL A 64 -10.45 3.42 21.32
N LYS A 65 -10.23 4.57 20.70
CA LYS A 65 -10.77 5.87 21.11
C LYS A 65 -11.26 6.64 19.90
N ASP A 66 -11.94 7.75 20.10
CA ASP A 66 -12.12 8.69 19.00
C ASP A 66 -10.78 9.33 18.60
N VAL A 67 -10.73 9.91 17.41
CA VAL A 67 -9.47 10.43 16.87
C VAL A 67 -8.85 11.50 17.75
N PRO A 68 -9.58 12.53 18.24
CA PRO A 68 -9.01 13.55 19.12
C PRO A 68 -8.40 12.99 20.41
N GLU A 69 -9.09 12.05 21.06
CA GLU A 69 -8.59 11.42 22.30
C GLU A 69 -7.35 10.56 22.05
N ALA A 70 -7.34 9.78 20.97
CA ALA A 70 -6.18 8.96 20.59
C ALA A 70 -4.95 9.83 20.28
N VAL A 71 -5.14 10.92 19.54
CA VAL A 71 -4.08 11.88 19.20
C VAL A 71 -3.51 12.54 20.45
N ALA A 72 -4.36 12.99 21.37
CA ALA A 72 -3.93 13.64 22.61
C ALA A 72 -3.08 12.72 23.52
N GLU A 73 -3.20 11.40 23.37
CA GLU A 73 -2.37 10.43 24.10
C GLU A 73 -1.08 10.08 23.36
N GLY A 74 -1.04 10.21 22.01
CA GLY A 74 0.08 9.78 21.18
C GLY A 74 1.31 10.65 21.34
N ASP A 75 2.48 10.02 21.46
CA ASP A 75 3.79 10.67 21.27
C ASP A 75 4.22 10.55 19.80
N VAL A 76 3.70 9.53 19.11
CA VAL A 76 3.79 9.33 17.66
C VAL A 76 2.38 9.12 17.13
N VAL A 77 1.99 9.91 16.13
CA VAL A 77 0.67 9.82 15.48
C VAL A 77 0.87 9.35 14.05
N MET A 78 0.52 8.09 13.76
CA MET A 78 0.58 7.50 12.43
C MET A 78 -0.76 7.63 11.73
N ILE A 79 -0.78 8.35 10.61
CA ILE A 79 -2.00 8.65 9.85
C ILE A 79 -2.19 7.59 8.76
N LEU A 80 -3.20 6.73 8.92
CA LEU A 80 -3.50 5.60 8.02
C LEU A 80 -4.96 5.59 7.54
N VAL A 81 -5.62 6.72 7.60
CA VAL A 81 -6.90 6.93 6.89
C VAL A 81 -6.64 7.18 5.40
N PRO A 82 -7.63 6.94 4.50
CA PRO A 82 -7.45 7.16 3.06
C PRO A 82 -6.99 8.58 2.72
N ASP A 83 -6.12 8.70 1.70
CA ASP A 83 -5.46 9.97 1.33
C ASP A 83 -6.43 11.13 1.12
N GLN A 84 -7.57 10.90 0.47
CA GLN A 84 -8.56 11.94 0.18
C GLN A 84 -9.22 12.54 1.43
N VAL A 85 -9.21 11.83 2.56
CA VAL A 85 -9.80 12.31 3.82
C VAL A 85 -8.76 12.79 4.82
N GLN A 86 -7.48 12.46 4.65
CA GLN A 86 -6.42 12.80 5.61
C GLN A 86 -6.37 14.29 5.93
N ARG A 87 -6.46 15.17 4.93
CA ARG A 87 -6.41 16.62 5.11
C ARG A 87 -7.51 17.16 6.04
N PHE A 88 -8.71 16.59 5.99
CA PHE A 88 -9.82 16.98 6.85
C PHE A 88 -9.63 16.45 8.27
N VAL A 89 -9.27 15.18 8.39
CA VAL A 89 -8.98 14.56 9.68
C VAL A 89 -7.79 15.25 10.37
N TYR A 90 -6.77 15.60 9.59
CA TYR A 90 -5.62 16.36 10.09
C TYR A 90 -6.04 17.74 10.64
N ALA A 91 -6.73 18.53 9.84
CA ALA A 91 -7.09 19.89 10.21
C ALA A 91 -8.09 19.96 11.37
N GLU A 92 -9.07 19.05 11.40
CA GLU A 92 -10.18 19.10 12.36
C GLU A 92 -9.92 18.33 13.64
N GLN A 93 -9.14 17.22 13.59
CA GLN A 93 -9.05 16.28 14.69
C GLN A 93 -7.62 15.98 15.15
N ILE A 94 -6.60 16.09 14.26
CA ILE A 94 -5.23 15.78 14.62
C ILE A 94 -4.51 17.05 15.08
N ALA A 95 -4.35 18.04 14.23
CA ALA A 95 -3.57 19.24 14.54
C ALA A 95 -4.00 19.95 15.85
N PRO A 96 -5.32 20.13 16.13
CA PRO A 96 -5.73 20.79 17.38
C PRO A 96 -5.48 19.97 18.65
N ASN A 97 -5.19 18.68 18.55
CA ASN A 97 -5.04 17.77 19.68
C ASN A 97 -3.64 17.15 19.78
N LEU A 98 -2.73 17.56 18.89
CA LEU A 98 -1.35 17.05 18.85
C LEU A 98 -0.58 17.61 20.04
N LYS A 99 0.21 16.76 20.71
CA LYS A 99 1.15 17.24 21.74
C LYS A 99 2.26 18.07 21.10
N ASP A 100 2.80 19.06 21.80
CA ASP A 100 3.82 19.96 21.29
C ASP A 100 5.07 19.24 20.76
N ASP A 101 5.42 18.08 21.30
CA ASP A 101 6.59 17.27 20.97
C ASP A 101 6.23 15.96 20.23
N ALA A 102 4.98 15.79 19.78
CA ALA A 102 4.57 14.60 19.06
C ALA A 102 5.16 14.57 17.64
N ALA A 103 5.48 13.35 17.18
CA ALA A 103 5.87 13.10 15.81
C ALA A 103 4.67 12.69 14.95
N LEU A 104 4.60 13.22 13.73
CA LEU A 104 3.62 12.84 12.72
C LEU A 104 4.22 11.85 11.74
N PHE A 105 3.58 10.71 11.60
CA PHE A 105 4.02 9.63 10.72
C PHE A 105 2.98 9.35 9.64
N PHE A 106 3.50 9.03 8.46
CA PHE A 106 2.73 8.64 7.28
C PHE A 106 3.24 7.30 6.75
N SER A 107 2.42 6.60 6.00
CA SER A 107 2.82 5.36 5.30
C SER A 107 2.82 5.51 3.77
N HIS A 108 2.43 6.69 3.29
CA HIS A 108 2.49 7.15 1.91
C HIS A 108 2.56 8.67 1.90
N GLY A 109 3.34 9.23 0.99
CA GLY A 109 3.66 10.67 1.04
C GLY A 109 2.68 11.61 0.36
N PHE A 110 1.54 11.14 -0.19
CA PHE A 110 0.62 11.90 -1.03
C PHE A 110 0.28 13.29 -0.48
N ASN A 111 -0.21 13.35 0.75
CA ASN A 111 -0.70 14.61 1.33
C ASN A 111 0.42 15.63 1.63
N ILE A 112 1.60 15.16 1.97
CA ILE A 112 2.79 16.01 2.19
C ILE A 112 3.35 16.45 0.83
N ARG A 113 3.60 15.51 -0.10
CA ARG A 113 4.20 15.78 -1.41
C ARG A 113 3.40 16.78 -2.23
N TYR A 114 2.06 16.72 -2.19
CA TYR A 114 1.20 17.63 -2.95
C TYR A 114 0.65 18.81 -2.13
N GLY A 115 1.10 18.99 -0.88
CA GLY A 115 0.76 20.14 -0.05
C GLY A 115 -0.69 20.17 0.44
N TYR A 116 -1.36 19.03 0.52
CA TYR A 116 -2.70 18.92 1.12
C TYR A 116 -2.65 18.95 2.65
N ILE A 117 -1.53 18.57 3.23
CA ILE A 117 -1.21 18.72 4.65
C ILE A 117 0.12 19.49 4.74
N THR A 118 0.13 20.56 5.54
CA THR A 118 1.33 21.33 5.87
C THR A 118 1.46 21.33 7.39
N PRO A 119 2.28 20.45 7.96
CA PRO A 119 2.47 20.36 9.41
C PRO A 119 3.20 21.61 9.95
N GLU A 120 2.99 21.89 11.25
CA GLU A 120 3.72 22.94 11.95
C GLU A 120 5.21 22.59 12.15
N ALA A 121 6.05 23.61 12.26
CA ALA A 121 7.51 23.46 12.31
C ALA A 121 8.05 22.76 13.58
N GLY A 122 7.21 22.59 14.62
CA GLY A 122 7.61 22.02 15.92
C GLY A 122 7.63 20.48 15.96
N HIS A 123 7.18 19.78 14.92
CA HIS A 123 7.01 18.34 14.92
C HIS A 123 8.01 17.61 14.03
N ASP A 124 8.41 16.42 14.41
CA ASP A 124 9.06 15.49 13.48
C ASP A 124 8.04 14.97 12.47
N ILE A 125 8.36 15.04 11.18
CA ILE A 125 7.52 14.55 10.10
C ILE A 125 8.25 13.43 9.39
N CYS A 126 7.75 12.21 9.56
CA CYS A 126 8.38 11.01 9.06
C CYS A 126 7.42 10.19 8.19
N MET A 127 7.99 9.34 7.38
CA MET A 127 7.26 8.28 6.69
C MET A 127 7.91 6.92 6.98
N VAL A 128 7.07 5.91 7.17
CA VAL A 128 7.45 4.51 7.18
C VAL A 128 6.49 3.77 6.26
N ALA A 129 6.95 3.43 5.07
CA ALA A 129 6.15 2.87 3.98
C ALA A 129 6.56 1.43 3.67
N PRO A 130 5.89 0.41 4.24
CA PRO A 130 6.08 -0.98 3.82
C PRO A 130 5.69 -1.17 2.36
N LYS A 131 6.57 -1.81 1.57
CA LYS A 131 6.31 -2.05 0.14
C LYS A 131 5.52 -3.35 -0.06
N GLY A 132 4.26 -3.30 0.37
CA GLY A 132 3.30 -4.39 0.23
C GLY A 132 1.98 -4.12 0.95
N PRO A 133 0.91 -4.83 0.57
CA PRO A 133 -0.40 -4.70 1.21
C PRO A 133 -0.34 -5.04 2.71
N GLY A 134 -1.14 -4.36 3.54
CA GLY A 134 -1.09 -4.49 5.00
C GLY A 134 -1.29 -5.92 5.51
N HIS A 135 -2.21 -6.69 4.90
CA HIS A 135 -2.38 -8.11 5.27
C HIS A 135 -1.12 -8.95 5.02
N THR A 136 -0.33 -8.61 4.01
CA THR A 136 0.97 -9.25 3.75
C THR A 136 2.01 -8.80 4.78
N VAL A 137 2.02 -7.51 5.15
CA VAL A 137 2.89 -6.99 6.23
C VAL A 137 2.62 -7.75 7.54
N ARG A 138 1.35 -7.93 7.90
CA ARG A 138 0.98 -8.68 9.11
C ARG A 138 1.39 -10.16 9.02
N ARG A 139 1.07 -10.83 7.92
CA ARG A 139 1.39 -12.25 7.73
C ARG A 139 2.89 -12.50 7.79
N GLN A 140 3.70 -11.73 7.06
CA GLN A 140 5.16 -11.88 7.06
C GLN A 140 5.75 -11.62 8.46
N PHE A 141 5.21 -10.67 9.20
CA PHE A 141 5.63 -10.42 10.59
C PHE A 141 5.40 -11.64 11.48
N LEU A 142 4.21 -12.27 11.41
CA LEU A 142 3.87 -13.46 12.18
C LEU A 142 4.74 -14.67 11.82
N GLU A 143 5.20 -14.75 10.56
CA GLU A 143 6.14 -15.78 10.10
C GLU A 143 7.60 -15.51 10.53
N GLY A 144 7.86 -14.45 11.31
CA GLY A 144 9.21 -14.04 11.69
C GLY A 144 10.01 -13.39 10.56
N LYS A 145 9.37 -13.12 9.44
CA LYS A 145 9.90 -12.40 8.28
C LYS A 145 9.50 -10.92 8.33
N GLY A 146 9.76 -10.18 7.25
CA GLY A 146 9.34 -8.79 7.09
C GLY A 146 8.98 -8.48 5.64
N VAL A 147 8.35 -7.33 5.45
CA VAL A 147 8.18 -6.70 4.14
C VAL A 147 9.17 -5.53 4.09
N PRO A 148 9.97 -5.38 3.02
CA PRO A 148 10.87 -4.24 2.89
C PRO A 148 10.11 -2.93 3.05
N ALA A 149 10.73 -1.94 3.68
CA ALA A 149 10.10 -0.65 3.90
C ALA A 149 11.00 0.51 3.46
N LEU A 150 10.38 1.63 3.14
CA LEU A 150 11.06 2.90 2.95
C LEU A 150 10.86 3.75 4.20
N VAL A 151 11.89 4.51 4.57
CA VAL A 151 11.81 5.54 5.61
C VAL A 151 12.28 6.86 5.05
N CYS A 152 11.66 7.94 5.47
CA CYS A 152 12.17 9.27 5.21
C CYS A 152 11.73 10.27 6.27
N VAL A 153 12.47 11.35 6.34
CA VAL A 153 12.24 12.47 7.25
C VAL A 153 12.04 13.73 6.40
N GLU A 154 10.87 14.33 6.50
CA GLU A 154 10.58 15.63 5.88
C GLU A 154 10.99 16.79 6.80
N GLN A 155 10.79 16.60 8.10
CA GLN A 155 11.11 17.57 9.12
C GLN A 155 11.67 16.87 10.36
N ASP A 156 12.81 17.34 10.84
CA ASP A 156 13.49 16.83 12.03
C ASP A 156 13.58 17.94 13.09
N ALA A 157 12.52 18.14 13.85
CA ALA A 157 12.44 19.15 14.90
C ALA A 157 13.20 18.72 16.15
N SER A 158 13.23 17.42 16.44
CA SER A 158 13.87 16.86 17.63
C SER A 158 15.36 16.55 17.46
N GLY A 159 15.86 16.46 16.22
CA GLY A 159 17.18 15.93 15.89
C GLY A 159 17.29 14.39 16.01
N GLN A 160 16.14 13.69 16.14
CA GLN A 160 16.07 12.23 16.32
C GLN A 160 15.05 11.57 15.40
N ALA A 161 14.49 12.29 14.44
CA ALA A 161 13.38 11.82 13.61
C ALA A 161 13.72 10.53 12.83
N LEU A 162 14.93 10.44 12.26
CA LEU A 162 15.35 9.23 11.53
C LEU A 162 15.49 8.02 12.46
N ALA A 163 16.08 8.19 13.64
CA ALA A 163 16.21 7.11 14.61
C ALA A 163 14.84 6.60 15.07
N LEU A 164 13.87 7.50 15.26
CA LEU A 164 12.50 7.17 15.60
C LEU A 164 11.80 6.43 14.45
N ALA A 165 11.96 6.88 13.20
CA ALA A 165 11.40 6.23 12.02
C ALA A 165 11.96 4.82 11.80
N LEU A 166 13.26 4.62 11.98
CA LEU A 166 13.91 3.31 11.91
C LEU A 166 13.43 2.38 13.04
N SER A 167 13.27 2.91 14.25
CA SER A 167 12.72 2.16 15.39
C SER A 167 11.29 1.70 15.13
N TYR A 168 10.45 2.57 14.55
CA TYR A 168 9.11 2.23 14.12
C TYR A 168 9.11 1.13 13.04
N ALA A 169 9.95 1.30 12.00
CA ALA A 169 10.10 0.32 10.92
C ALA A 169 10.52 -1.06 11.45
N LYS A 170 11.41 -1.09 12.46
CA LYS A 170 11.80 -2.33 13.16
C LYS A 170 10.62 -2.95 13.90
N ALA A 171 9.86 -2.16 14.63
CA ALA A 171 8.72 -2.63 15.38
C ALA A 171 7.63 -3.27 14.50
N ILE A 172 7.46 -2.80 13.26
CA ILE A 172 6.53 -3.43 12.31
C ILE A 172 7.16 -4.55 11.46
N GLY A 173 8.46 -4.85 11.65
CA GLY A 173 9.19 -5.95 11.01
C GLY A 173 9.88 -5.59 9.70
N GLY A 174 9.90 -4.32 9.30
CA GLY A 174 10.52 -3.87 8.04
C GLY A 174 12.02 -4.15 7.97
N THR A 175 12.75 -3.93 9.05
CA THR A 175 14.21 -4.14 9.13
C THR A 175 14.65 -5.59 8.98
N ARG A 176 13.75 -6.57 9.19
CA ARG A 176 14.03 -7.99 8.92
C ARG A 176 14.24 -8.26 7.43
N ALA A 177 13.54 -7.51 6.58
CA ALA A 177 13.66 -7.61 5.12
C ALA A 177 14.58 -6.54 4.52
N GLY A 178 14.80 -5.46 5.25
CA GLY A 178 15.63 -4.33 4.86
C GLY A 178 14.82 -3.04 4.69
N VAL A 179 15.41 -1.94 5.14
CA VAL A 179 14.84 -0.60 5.06
C VAL A 179 15.78 0.30 4.25
N ILE A 180 15.21 1.12 3.38
CA ILE A 180 15.94 2.09 2.56
C ILE A 180 15.48 3.49 2.93
N GLU A 181 16.42 4.39 3.16
CA GLU A 181 16.15 5.82 3.31
C GLU A 181 15.86 6.47 1.96
N THR A 182 14.82 7.30 1.89
CA THR A 182 14.36 8.00 0.70
C THR A 182 13.82 9.40 1.04
N THR A 183 13.05 10.00 0.16
CA THR A 183 12.34 11.26 0.38
C THR A 183 10.83 11.08 0.18
N PHE A 184 10.01 11.98 0.74
CA PHE A 184 8.55 11.98 0.48
C PHE A 184 8.25 12.10 -1.02
N THR A 185 9.01 12.90 -1.74
CA THR A 185 8.87 13.05 -3.20
C THR A 185 9.15 11.74 -3.93
N GLU A 186 10.30 11.11 -3.68
CA GLU A 186 10.70 9.90 -4.38
C GLU A 186 9.75 8.74 -4.08
N GLU A 187 9.40 8.53 -2.81
CA GLU A 187 8.44 7.49 -2.44
C GLU A 187 7.09 7.70 -3.12
N THR A 188 6.52 8.91 -2.99
CA THR A 188 5.18 9.18 -3.53
C THR A 188 5.12 9.02 -5.06
N GLU A 189 6.10 9.56 -5.76
CA GLU A 189 6.12 9.50 -7.22
C GLU A 189 6.36 8.10 -7.75
N THR A 190 7.28 7.34 -7.13
CA THR A 190 7.59 5.97 -7.57
C THR A 190 6.49 4.97 -7.18
N ASP A 191 5.85 5.16 -6.04
CA ASP A 191 4.72 4.33 -5.60
C ASP A 191 3.51 4.51 -6.51
N LEU A 192 3.07 5.76 -6.70
CA LEU A 192 1.98 6.10 -7.63
C LEU A 192 2.26 5.62 -9.06
N PHE A 193 3.48 5.80 -9.55
CA PHE A 193 3.86 5.30 -10.86
C PHE A 193 3.80 3.77 -10.92
N GLY A 194 4.37 3.10 -9.94
CA GLY A 194 4.42 1.63 -9.86
C GLY A 194 3.01 1.02 -9.90
N GLU A 195 2.09 1.54 -9.09
CA GLU A 195 0.71 1.03 -9.05
C GLU A 195 -0.09 1.36 -10.31
N GLN A 196 0.06 2.56 -10.88
CA GLN A 196 -0.69 2.96 -12.08
C GLN A 196 -0.17 2.28 -13.34
N ALA A 197 1.15 2.30 -13.55
CA ALA A 197 1.74 1.84 -14.80
C ALA A 197 1.97 0.32 -14.86
N VAL A 198 2.19 -0.34 -13.71
CA VAL A 198 2.63 -1.75 -13.68
C VAL A 198 1.76 -2.60 -12.76
N LEU A 199 1.80 -2.36 -11.44
CA LEU A 199 1.35 -3.31 -10.42
C LEU A 199 -0.16 -3.50 -10.37
N CYS A 200 -0.93 -2.44 -10.62
CA CYS A 200 -2.39 -2.48 -10.60
C CYS A 200 -2.94 -2.14 -11.99
N GLY A 201 -2.70 -0.94 -12.50
CA GLY A 201 -3.26 -0.49 -13.76
C GLY A 201 -2.78 -1.30 -14.96
N GLY A 202 -1.46 -1.38 -15.16
CA GLY A 202 -0.85 -2.06 -16.29
C GLY A 202 -1.19 -3.54 -16.36
N VAL A 203 -0.94 -4.28 -15.27
CA VAL A 203 -1.20 -5.73 -15.23
C VAL A 203 -2.68 -6.06 -15.38
N SER A 204 -3.59 -5.27 -14.79
CA SER A 204 -5.03 -5.51 -14.91
C SER A 204 -5.51 -5.35 -16.34
N LYS A 205 -5.05 -4.32 -17.06
CA LYS A 205 -5.39 -4.13 -18.48
C LYS A 205 -4.78 -5.22 -19.36
N LEU A 206 -3.56 -5.66 -19.10
CA LEU A 206 -2.93 -6.76 -19.83
C LEU A 206 -3.75 -8.06 -19.70
N ILE A 207 -4.20 -8.38 -18.48
CA ILE A 207 -5.05 -9.52 -18.19
C ILE A 207 -6.40 -9.40 -18.92
N GLN A 208 -7.06 -8.24 -18.84
CA GLN A 208 -8.34 -8.01 -19.51
C GLN A 208 -8.24 -8.21 -21.02
N TYR A 209 -7.25 -7.57 -21.67
CA TYR A 209 -7.06 -7.71 -23.12
C TYR A 209 -6.67 -9.12 -23.54
N GLY A 210 -5.88 -9.84 -22.74
CA GLY A 210 -5.59 -11.25 -22.99
C GLY A 210 -6.85 -12.12 -22.94
N PHE A 211 -7.69 -11.91 -21.93
CA PHE A 211 -8.96 -12.61 -21.77
C PHE A 211 -9.93 -12.31 -22.93
N GLU A 212 -10.10 -11.03 -23.28
CA GLU A 212 -10.94 -10.59 -24.40
C GLU A 212 -10.47 -11.22 -25.71
N THR A 213 -9.19 -11.11 -26.02
CA THR A 213 -8.58 -11.64 -27.25
C THR A 213 -8.87 -13.14 -27.42
N LEU A 214 -8.71 -13.93 -26.36
CA LEU A 214 -8.97 -15.37 -26.41
C LEU A 214 -10.47 -15.68 -26.55
N THR A 215 -11.32 -14.99 -25.82
CA THR A 215 -12.76 -15.25 -25.86
C THR A 215 -13.40 -14.79 -27.16
N GLU A 216 -12.96 -13.69 -27.75
CA GLU A 216 -13.36 -13.21 -29.07
C GLU A 216 -12.93 -14.18 -30.19
N ALA A 217 -11.80 -14.86 -30.03
CA ALA A 217 -11.35 -15.92 -30.93
C ALA A 217 -12.11 -17.24 -30.74
N GLY A 218 -13.07 -17.30 -29.81
CA GLY A 218 -13.94 -18.44 -29.58
C GLY A 218 -13.44 -19.46 -28.55
N TYR A 219 -12.38 -19.16 -27.83
CA TYR A 219 -11.91 -20.00 -26.73
C TYR A 219 -12.84 -19.88 -25.51
N LYS A 220 -12.91 -20.94 -24.71
CA LYS A 220 -13.75 -20.98 -23.51
C LYS A 220 -13.26 -19.96 -22.48
N PRO A 221 -14.15 -19.17 -21.86
CA PRO A 221 -13.76 -18.17 -20.86
C PRO A 221 -12.97 -18.78 -19.69
N GLU A 222 -13.28 -20.00 -19.29
CA GLU A 222 -12.55 -20.70 -18.23
C GLU A 222 -11.08 -20.95 -18.62
N MET A 223 -10.81 -21.34 -19.87
CA MET A 223 -9.45 -21.53 -20.37
C MET A 223 -8.72 -20.18 -20.45
N ALA A 224 -9.35 -19.17 -21.01
CA ALA A 224 -8.78 -17.83 -21.05
C ALA A 224 -8.42 -17.31 -19.65
N TYR A 225 -9.29 -17.51 -18.66
CA TYR A 225 -9.02 -17.12 -17.27
C TYR A 225 -7.81 -17.84 -16.67
N PHE A 226 -7.69 -19.15 -16.89
CA PHE A 226 -6.54 -19.92 -16.41
C PHE A 226 -5.22 -19.39 -16.98
N GLU A 227 -5.15 -19.22 -18.28
CA GLU A 227 -3.93 -18.85 -19.00
C GLU A 227 -3.45 -17.43 -18.70
N VAL A 228 -4.38 -16.45 -18.62
CA VAL A 228 -3.98 -15.03 -18.53
C VAL A 228 -4.11 -14.43 -17.13
N CYS A 229 -4.83 -15.10 -16.21
CA CYS A 229 -5.09 -14.55 -14.88
C CYS A 229 -4.58 -15.47 -13.77
N HIS A 230 -5.04 -16.73 -13.74
CA HIS A 230 -4.70 -17.61 -12.64
C HIS A 230 -3.20 -17.95 -12.61
N GLU A 231 -2.63 -18.28 -13.74
CA GLU A 231 -1.23 -18.71 -13.86
C GLU A 231 -0.25 -17.55 -13.66
N LEU A 232 -0.68 -16.31 -13.90
CA LEU A 232 0.18 -15.13 -13.75
C LEU A 232 0.83 -15.05 -12.36
N LYS A 233 0.11 -15.46 -11.30
CA LYS A 233 0.68 -15.49 -9.96
C LYS A 233 1.93 -16.36 -9.88
N LEU A 234 1.91 -17.53 -10.50
CA LEU A 234 3.03 -18.48 -10.46
C LEU A 234 4.25 -17.92 -11.21
N ILE A 235 4.01 -17.21 -12.31
CA ILE A 235 5.05 -16.51 -13.06
C ILE A 235 5.63 -15.34 -12.25
N VAL A 236 4.78 -14.57 -11.58
CA VAL A 236 5.23 -13.47 -10.71
C VAL A 236 6.02 -13.98 -9.51
N ASP A 237 5.67 -15.11 -8.94
CA ASP A 237 6.44 -15.76 -7.87
C ASP A 237 7.88 -16.08 -8.34
N LEU A 238 8.06 -16.62 -9.55
CA LEU A 238 9.39 -16.88 -10.14
C LEU A 238 10.21 -15.60 -10.34
N ILE A 239 9.55 -14.51 -10.80
CA ILE A 239 10.19 -13.19 -10.93
C ILE A 239 10.64 -12.68 -9.55
N ASN A 240 9.80 -12.81 -8.55
CA ASN A 240 10.12 -12.40 -7.18
C ASN A 240 11.29 -13.19 -6.59
N GLU A 241 11.36 -14.49 -6.85
CA GLU A 241 12.40 -15.38 -6.33
C GLU A 241 13.77 -15.18 -6.97
N GLY A 242 13.86 -14.78 -8.23
CA GLY A 242 15.15 -14.72 -8.92
C GLY A 242 15.19 -13.85 -10.18
N GLY A 243 14.25 -12.91 -10.30
CA GLY A 243 14.19 -11.95 -11.40
C GLY A 243 13.71 -12.56 -12.72
N LEU A 244 13.71 -11.72 -13.76
CA LEU A 244 13.25 -12.10 -15.11
C LEU A 244 14.05 -13.27 -15.68
N THR A 245 15.33 -13.37 -15.36
CA THR A 245 16.19 -14.46 -15.84
C THR A 245 15.76 -15.81 -15.28
N LYS A 246 15.44 -15.88 -13.96
CA LYS A 246 14.95 -17.13 -13.34
C LYS A 246 13.59 -17.52 -13.90
N GLN A 247 12.69 -16.56 -14.07
CA GLN A 247 11.37 -16.80 -14.65
C GLN A 247 11.49 -17.45 -16.03
N ARG A 248 12.32 -16.89 -16.93
CA ARG A 248 12.56 -17.40 -18.28
C ARG A 248 13.18 -18.80 -18.25
N TRP A 249 14.24 -18.97 -17.46
CA TRP A 249 14.90 -20.28 -17.30
C TRP A 249 13.98 -21.38 -16.76
N SER A 250 12.96 -21.00 -15.99
CA SER A 250 12.01 -21.95 -15.39
C SER A 250 10.87 -22.34 -16.33
N CYS A 251 10.72 -21.67 -17.46
CA CYS A 251 9.72 -21.99 -18.48
C CYS A 251 10.31 -22.88 -19.56
N SER A 252 9.46 -23.36 -20.49
CA SER A 252 9.91 -24.09 -21.68
C SER A 252 10.60 -23.19 -22.68
N ASP A 253 11.50 -23.75 -23.49
CA ASP A 253 12.17 -23.02 -24.59
C ASP A 253 11.16 -22.34 -25.53
N THR A 254 10.00 -22.95 -25.75
CA THR A 254 8.91 -22.37 -26.56
C THR A 254 8.33 -21.11 -25.90
N ALA A 255 8.12 -21.13 -24.58
CA ALA A 255 7.61 -19.97 -23.85
C ALA A 255 8.65 -18.85 -23.80
N GLU A 256 9.91 -19.18 -23.49
CA GLU A 256 11.01 -18.21 -23.49
C GLU A 256 11.23 -17.57 -24.85
N TYR A 257 11.22 -18.36 -25.94
CA TYR A 257 11.31 -17.84 -27.29
C TYR A 257 10.13 -16.91 -27.62
N GLY A 258 8.91 -17.32 -27.26
CA GLY A 258 7.70 -16.51 -27.44
C GLY A 258 7.78 -15.18 -26.69
N ASP A 259 8.29 -15.16 -25.45
CA ASP A 259 8.54 -13.96 -24.68
C ASP A 259 9.42 -12.97 -25.46
N TYR A 260 10.57 -13.42 -25.99
CA TYR A 260 11.51 -12.56 -26.70
C TYR A 260 10.96 -11.99 -28.01
N VAL A 261 10.14 -12.76 -28.75
CA VAL A 261 9.66 -12.32 -30.08
C VAL A 261 8.31 -11.62 -30.02
N SER A 262 7.42 -12.01 -29.12
CA SER A 262 6.07 -11.48 -29.04
C SER A 262 5.91 -10.41 -27.96
N GLY A 263 6.64 -10.50 -26.86
CA GLY A 263 6.62 -9.52 -25.78
C GLY A 263 6.84 -8.08 -26.26
N PRO A 264 7.90 -7.78 -27.02
CA PRO A 264 8.14 -6.43 -27.56
C PRO A 264 7.10 -5.96 -28.57
N HIS A 265 6.33 -6.87 -29.18
CA HIS A 265 5.23 -6.52 -30.08
C HIS A 265 3.99 -6.10 -29.28
N VAL A 266 3.67 -6.82 -28.19
CA VAL A 266 2.52 -6.53 -27.31
C VAL A 266 2.80 -5.29 -26.46
N ILE A 267 3.96 -5.24 -25.82
CA ILE A 267 4.41 -4.11 -24.98
C ILE A 267 5.57 -3.41 -25.71
N GLY A 268 5.21 -2.63 -26.71
CA GLY A 268 6.18 -1.94 -27.55
C GLY A 268 6.59 -0.57 -27.01
N PRO A 269 7.44 0.16 -27.76
CA PRO A 269 7.96 1.47 -27.36
C PRO A 269 6.88 2.51 -27.04
N GLN A 270 5.72 2.45 -27.69
CA GLN A 270 4.58 3.33 -27.42
C GLN A 270 4.06 3.21 -25.98
N VAL A 271 4.15 2.02 -25.38
CA VAL A 271 3.78 1.81 -23.98
C VAL A 271 4.74 2.56 -23.05
N LYS A 272 6.04 2.55 -23.38
CA LYS A 272 7.04 3.32 -22.61
C LYS A 272 6.79 4.82 -22.70
N GLU A 273 6.36 5.34 -23.85
CA GLU A 273 6.00 6.78 -23.95
C GLU A 273 4.76 7.09 -23.12
N ALA A 274 3.72 6.25 -23.15
CA ALA A 274 2.56 6.40 -22.27
C ALA A 274 2.94 6.35 -20.77
N MET A 275 3.86 5.48 -20.37
CA MET A 275 4.40 5.45 -19.01
C MET A 275 5.09 6.75 -18.61
N LYS A 276 5.80 7.41 -19.53
CA LYS A 276 6.41 8.73 -19.26
C LYS A 276 5.35 9.81 -19.06
N GLU A 277 4.26 9.78 -19.82
CA GLU A 277 3.13 10.69 -19.65
C GLU A 277 2.48 10.50 -18.27
N VAL A 278 2.23 9.26 -17.86
CA VAL A 278 1.72 8.95 -16.51
C VAL A 278 2.66 9.47 -15.42
N LEU A 279 3.98 9.26 -15.58
CA LEU A 279 4.95 9.79 -14.63
C LEU A 279 4.96 11.33 -14.57
N ALA A 280 4.85 11.99 -15.72
CA ALA A 280 4.79 13.45 -15.79
C ALA A 280 3.55 14.00 -15.05
N ASP A 281 2.37 13.40 -15.24
CA ASP A 281 1.13 13.79 -14.55
C ASP A 281 1.23 13.59 -13.02
N ILE A 282 1.99 12.59 -12.57
CA ILE A 282 2.28 12.36 -11.16
C ILE A 282 3.21 13.48 -10.64
N GLN A 283 4.31 13.74 -11.35
CA GLN A 283 5.35 14.69 -10.92
C GLN A 283 4.83 16.14 -10.85
N ASP A 284 4.00 16.56 -11.79
CA ASP A 284 3.42 17.92 -11.83
C ASP A 284 2.14 18.07 -10.99
N GLY A 285 1.64 16.96 -10.42
CA GLY A 285 0.45 16.93 -9.58
C GLY A 285 -0.88 16.92 -10.33
N THR A 286 -0.89 16.76 -11.64
CA THR A 286 -2.12 16.66 -12.45
C THR A 286 -2.97 15.49 -11.99
N PHE A 287 -2.37 14.31 -11.79
CA PHE A 287 -3.08 13.14 -11.25
C PHE A 287 -3.68 13.42 -9.87
N ALA A 288 -2.89 13.98 -8.95
CA ALA A 288 -3.35 14.27 -7.58
C ALA A 288 -4.52 15.24 -7.57
N LYS A 289 -4.47 16.30 -8.36
CA LYS A 289 -5.57 17.28 -8.50
C LYS A 289 -6.84 16.64 -9.06
N ARG A 290 -6.72 15.79 -10.10
CA ARG A 290 -7.86 15.07 -10.67
C ARG A 290 -8.52 14.16 -9.66
N PHE A 291 -7.73 13.34 -8.95
CA PHE A 291 -8.21 12.43 -7.92
C PHE A 291 -8.95 13.17 -6.80
N ILE A 292 -8.32 14.21 -6.24
CA ILE A 292 -8.94 14.99 -5.16
C ILE A 292 -10.21 15.71 -5.63
N ALA A 293 -10.22 16.27 -6.83
CA ALA A 293 -11.41 16.93 -7.37
C ALA A 293 -12.58 15.95 -7.56
N ASP A 294 -12.32 14.73 -8.03
CA ASP A 294 -13.36 13.71 -8.12
C ASP A 294 -13.88 13.32 -6.73
N GLN A 295 -12.98 13.11 -5.76
CA GLN A 295 -13.38 12.75 -4.39
C GLN A 295 -14.21 13.86 -3.71
N ASP A 296 -13.86 15.13 -3.90
CA ASP A 296 -14.61 16.28 -3.39
C ASP A 296 -16.01 16.39 -4.03
N ASN A 297 -16.16 15.89 -5.24
CA ASN A 297 -17.44 15.77 -5.94
C ASN A 297 -18.17 14.44 -5.69
N GLY A 298 -17.81 13.73 -4.62
CA GLY A 298 -18.46 12.47 -4.20
C GLY A 298 -17.95 11.22 -4.91
N GLY A 299 -16.79 11.28 -5.58
CA GLY A 299 -16.15 10.15 -6.24
C GLY A 299 -16.94 9.58 -7.41
N LEU A 300 -17.56 10.43 -8.22
CA LEU A 300 -18.47 9.99 -9.28
C LEU A 300 -17.74 9.28 -10.40
N GLU A 301 -16.59 9.81 -10.84
CA GLU A 301 -15.74 9.17 -11.86
C GLU A 301 -15.20 7.84 -11.33
N PHE A 302 -14.66 7.84 -10.12
CA PHE A 302 -14.10 6.64 -9.49
C PHE A 302 -15.14 5.53 -9.33
N LYS A 303 -16.38 5.86 -8.90
CA LYS A 303 -17.46 4.90 -8.77
C LYS A 303 -17.92 4.34 -10.11
N ALA A 304 -17.97 5.17 -11.16
CA ALA A 304 -18.33 4.73 -12.51
C ALA A 304 -17.27 3.76 -13.07
N LEU A 305 -15.98 4.10 -12.97
CA LEU A 305 -14.88 3.23 -13.40
C LEU A 305 -14.86 1.90 -12.63
N ARG A 306 -15.14 1.94 -11.34
CA ARG A 306 -15.26 0.73 -10.52
C ARG A 306 -16.38 -0.17 -11.01
N ALA A 307 -17.58 0.37 -11.19
CA ALA A 307 -18.74 -0.39 -11.66
C ALA A 307 -18.51 -0.99 -13.06
N GLU A 308 -17.88 -0.27 -13.96
CA GLU A 308 -17.50 -0.77 -15.29
C GLU A 308 -16.55 -1.98 -15.18
N ASN A 309 -15.50 -1.88 -14.36
CA ASN A 309 -14.52 -2.96 -14.21
C ASN A 309 -15.11 -4.18 -13.46
N GLU A 310 -15.96 -3.97 -12.45
CA GLU A 310 -16.68 -5.07 -11.76
C GLU A 310 -17.63 -5.82 -12.69
N ALA A 311 -18.18 -5.16 -13.70
CA ALA A 311 -19.07 -5.78 -14.71
C ALA A 311 -18.31 -6.57 -15.79
N HIS A 312 -16.98 -6.49 -15.84
CA HIS A 312 -16.18 -7.16 -16.86
C HIS A 312 -16.39 -8.70 -16.83
N PRO A 313 -16.55 -9.38 -18.00
CA PRO A 313 -16.84 -10.83 -18.05
C PRO A 313 -15.81 -11.71 -17.32
N ILE A 314 -14.56 -11.28 -17.22
CA ILE A 314 -13.51 -11.99 -16.49
C ILE A 314 -13.85 -12.16 -15.00
N GLU A 315 -14.50 -11.17 -14.39
CA GLU A 315 -14.86 -11.21 -12.97
C GLU A 315 -15.89 -12.32 -12.69
N LYS A 316 -16.91 -12.42 -13.54
CA LYS A 316 -17.92 -13.48 -13.45
C LYS A 316 -17.32 -14.87 -13.63
N THR A 317 -16.40 -15.02 -14.59
CA THR A 317 -15.67 -16.27 -14.84
C THR A 317 -14.77 -16.61 -13.65
N GLY A 318 -14.00 -15.64 -13.19
CA GLY A 318 -13.10 -15.80 -12.05
C GLY A 318 -13.82 -16.16 -10.76
N GLN A 319 -14.95 -15.51 -10.45
CA GLN A 319 -15.77 -15.85 -9.27
C GLN A 319 -16.22 -17.31 -9.28
N LYS A 320 -16.68 -17.80 -10.44
CA LYS A 320 -17.12 -19.18 -10.64
C LYS A 320 -15.99 -20.19 -10.38
N LEU A 321 -14.80 -19.89 -10.92
CA LEU A 321 -13.64 -20.77 -10.78
C LEU A 321 -13.05 -20.74 -9.37
N ARG A 322 -12.91 -19.55 -8.76
CA ARG A 322 -12.44 -19.43 -7.37
C ARG A 322 -13.30 -20.20 -6.38
N LYS A 323 -14.63 -20.20 -6.56
CA LYS A 323 -15.54 -21.02 -5.75
C LYS A 323 -15.34 -22.53 -5.95
N ALA A 324 -14.89 -22.96 -7.13
CA ALA A 324 -14.60 -24.36 -7.41
C ALA A 324 -13.25 -24.83 -6.84
N PHE A 325 -12.33 -23.91 -6.56
CA PHE A 325 -11.04 -24.22 -5.95
C PHE A 325 -11.15 -24.22 -4.43
N GLY A 326 -11.12 -25.39 -3.80
CA GLY A 326 -11.28 -25.54 -2.35
C GLY A 326 -10.17 -24.91 -1.47
N TRP A 327 -9.13 -24.33 -2.09
CA TRP A 327 -8.02 -23.63 -1.41
C TRP A 327 -7.98 -22.13 -1.67
N THR A 328 -8.77 -21.61 -2.57
CA THR A 328 -8.98 -20.17 -2.68
C THR A 328 -10.12 -19.81 -1.76
N SER A 329 -9.86 -19.00 -0.72
CA SER A 329 -10.93 -18.44 0.08
C SER A 329 -11.80 -17.60 -0.86
N ALA A 330 -12.92 -18.17 -1.32
CA ALA A 330 -13.94 -17.44 -2.07
C ALA A 330 -14.51 -16.27 -1.25
N ASP A 331 -14.32 -16.36 0.05
CA ASP A 331 -14.66 -15.41 1.09
C ASP A 331 -13.40 -14.78 1.73
N ALA A 332 -12.25 -14.72 1.00
CA ALA A 332 -11.18 -13.84 1.42
C ALA A 332 -11.78 -12.44 1.51
N ASP A 333 -11.95 -12.01 2.73
CA ASP A 333 -12.72 -10.84 3.10
C ASP A 333 -12.11 -9.61 2.41
N TYR A 334 -12.65 -9.24 1.24
CA TYR A 334 -12.38 -7.95 0.61
C TYR A 334 -12.76 -6.79 1.54
N THR A 335 -13.41 -7.13 2.67
CA THR A 335 -13.90 -6.17 3.65
C THR A 335 -12.82 -5.66 4.59
N ASP A 336 -11.68 -6.34 4.76
CA ASP A 336 -10.66 -5.89 5.71
C ASP A 336 -9.77 -4.75 5.20
N GLY A 337 -9.76 -4.47 3.91
CA GLY A 337 -9.14 -3.26 3.35
C GLY A 337 -10.15 -2.22 2.88
N SER A 338 -11.45 -2.50 2.99
CA SER A 338 -12.50 -1.69 2.37
C SER A 338 -13.29 -0.83 3.35
N ALA A 339 -12.79 -0.59 4.56
CA ALA A 339 -13.40 0.40 5.49
C ALA A 339 -13.47 1.82 4.91
N ALA A 340 -12.96 2.02 3.70
CA ALA A 340 -13.07 3.24 2.90
C ALA A 340 -14.00 3.08 1.68
N ARG A 341 -14.78 1.99 1.58
CA ARG A 341 -15.76 1.83 0.50
C ARG A 341 -17.13 2.29 0.89
#